data_6e9f4a5c2800fd1be752699f90559b18
#
_entry.id   6e9f4a5c2800fd1be752699f90559b18
#
_cell.length_a   1.000
_cell.length_b   1.000
_cell.length_c   1.000
_cell.angle_alpha   90.00
_cell.angle_beta   90.00
_cell.angle_gamma   90.00
#
_symmetry.space_group_name_H-M   'P 1'
#
loop_
_entity.id
_entity.type
_entity.pdbx_description
1 polymer ?
#
loop_
_entity_poly.entity_id
_entity_poly.type
_entity_poly.pdbx_seq_one_letter_code
_entity_poly.pdbx_strand_id
1 'polypeptide(L)'
;MRLEELSRLLVGARVNGDPAAEVKGVAVDSRSVRPGDLFICIPGVRQDGHDYADHAKRQGAAALVVERPLDTGLPEIVVKDARHAMAAIACHVYGYPSHEMKVIGVTGTNGKSTVTHLLDHIFAEQGAVTGLMGTLGIKFGGRQYPTLNTTVDALEMQRWLRLMRDAGTEYCFMEVSSHALAMGRVKGVNFRTAVFTNLTQDHLDFHGTMEAYKAAKGLLFSRLGNTFSATPDGRKYAVLNADDEVSREFANCTAAHTVTYGFSREADVRADRIRYSPQGTRFRIESFAGEAEFHIPLVGKFNVYNALAATAAALCEGLALSDIAGRLATAKGAEGRFQTVSAGQPFLVIVDYAHTPDSLENVLSTISEFAEGRIYCVFGCGGDRDRTKRPVMGRIAARYSDCVILTSDNPRTEDPRAILEEVERGIREEGMPSSDYYIIEDRGLAIEKAVDLASPGDVVLIAGKGHETYQEINGVRIPFDDRVVAEQAIRRRMQ
;
A
#
# COMPACT_ATOMS: atom_id res chain seq x y z
N MET A 1 -32.58 3.27 -11.87
CA MET A 1 -31.87 4.24 -12.74
C MET A 1 -32.14 3.85 -14.19
N ARG A 2 -32.37 4.79 -15.05
CA ARG A 2 -32.59 4.51 -16.48
C ARG A 2 -31.28 4.53 -17.25
N LEU A 3 -31.18 3.72 -18.29
CA LEU A 3 -29.98 3.64 -19.13
C LEU A 3 -29.64 4.99 -19.78
N GLU A 4 -30.64 5.76 -20.22
CA GLU A 4 -30.43 7.09 -20.77
C GLU A 4 -29.81 8.08 -19.76
N GLU A 5 -30.15 7.98 -18.48
CA GLU A 5 -29.58 8.81 -17.41
C GLU A 5 -28.08 8.51 -17.25
N LEU A 6 -27.72 7.23 -17.20
CA LEU A 6 -26.34 6.79 -17.10
C LEU A 6 -25.52 7.13 -18.34
N SER A 7 -26.11 7.02 -19.55
CA SER A 7 -25.42 7.37 -20.80
C SER A 7 -25.08 8.86 -20.90
N ARG A 8 -25.90 9.76 -20.32
CA ARG A 8 -25.63 11.20 -20.28
C ARG A 8 -24.40 11.58 -19.44
N LEU A 9 -23.96 10.70 -18.53
CA LEU A 9 -22.73 10.90 -17.78
C LEU A 9 -21.46 10.73 -18.65
N LEU A 10 -21.62 10.14 -19.84
CA LEU A 10 -20.52 9.64 -20.66
C LEU A 10 -20.51 10.34 -22.03
N VAL A 11 -19.51 11.17 -22.27
CA VAL A 11 -19.41 11.93 -23.54
C VAL A 11 -19.22 10.96 -24.72
N GLY A 12 -20.11 11.04 -25.68
CA GLY A 12 -20.08 10.23 -26.91
C GLY A 12 -20.59 8.81 -26.73
N ALA A 13 -21.17 8.46 -25.59
CA ALA A 13 -21.85 7.18 -25.39
C ALA A 13 -23.11 7.09 -26.28
N ARG A 14 -23.41 5.86 -26.72
CA ARG A 14 -24.61 5.56 -27.50
C ARG A 14 -25.39 4.44 -26.84
N VAL A 15 -26.70 4.58 -26.75
CA VAL A 15 -27.57 3.49 -26.27
C VAL A 15 -28.06 2.68 -27.46
N ASN A 16 -27.79 1.39 -27.46
CA ASN A 16 -28.36 0.40 -28.36
C ASN A 16 -29.46 -0.35 -27.60
N GLY A 17 -30.67 -0.42 -28.18
CA GLY A 17 -31.83 -1.03 -27.52
C GLY A 17 -32.70 0.02 -26.80
N ASP A 18 -33.39 -0.41 -25.73
CA ASP A 18 -34.33 0.45 -25.00
C ASP A 18 -33.61 1.44 -24.07
N PRO A 19 -33.63 2.76 -24.32
CA PRO A 19 -33.02 3.76 -23.45
C PRO A 19 -33.76 3.93 -22.11
N ALA A 20 -35.01 3.50 -22.00
CA ALA A 20 -35.80 3.55 -20.78
C ALA A 20 -35.57 2.31 -19.88
N ALA A 21 -34.78 1.33 -20.31
CA ALA A 21 -34.47 0.15 -19.53
C ALA A 21 -33.94 0.54 -18.15
N GLU A 22 -34.52 -0.08 -17.12
CA GLU A 22 -34.16 0.20 -15.72
C GLU A 22 -33.11 -0.76 -15.21
N VAL A 23 -32.09 -0.21 -14.50
CA VAL A 23 -31.07 -0.98 -13.79
C VAL A 23 -31.12 -0.67 -12.30
N LYS A 24 -30.86 -1.72 -11.49
CA LYS A 24 -30.95 -1.68 -10.01
C LYS A 24 -29.60 -1.54 -9.32
N GLY A 25 -28.55 -2.06 -9.95
CA GLY A 25 -27.19 -2.06 -9.44
C GLY A 25 -26.18 -2.11 -10.56
N VAL A 26 -24.90 -2.24 -10.22
CA VAL A 26 -23.78 -2.30 -11.16
C VAL A 26 -22.85 -3.44 -10.75
N ALA A 27 -22.39 -4.23 -11.72
CA ALA A 27 -21.44 -5.31 -11.53
C ALA A 27 -20.35 -5.28 -12.62
N VAL A 28 -19.13 -5.74 -12.25
CA VAL A 28 -17.99 -5.91 -13.17
C VAL A 28 -17.50 -7.36 -13.21
N ASP A 29 -17.94 -8.20 -12.25
CA ASP A 29 -17.71 -9.63 -12.25
C ASP A 29 -19.01 -10.36 -12.57
N SER A 30 -19.04 -11.10 -13.68
CA SER A 30 -20.24 -11.81 -14.14
C SER A 30 -20.79 -12.82 -13.13
N ARG A 31 -19.97 -13.28 -12.19
CA ARG A 31 -20.36 -14.23 -11.11
C ARG A 31 -21.11 -13.52 -9.97
N SER A 32 -20.92 -12.19 -9.84
CA SER A 32 -21.55 -11.37 -8.80
C SER A 32 -22.78 -10.60 -9.27
N VAL A 33 -23.15 -10.74 -10.55
CA VAL A 33 -24.34 -10.11 -11.13
C VAL A 33 -25.60 -10.55 -10.42
N ARG A 34 -26.46 -9.61 -10.10
CA ARG A 34 -27.80 -9.80 -9.54
C ARG A 34 -28.87 -9.44 -10.55
N PRO A 35 -30.08 -10.02 -10.45
CA PRO A 35 -31.17 -9.66 -11.34
C PRO A 35 -31.47 -8.16 -11.36
N GLY A 36 -31.37 -7.57 -12.55
CA GLY A 36 -31.57 -6.14 -12.78
C GLY A 36 -30.27 -5.32 -12.76
N ASP A 37 -29.09 -5.90 -12.61
CA ASP A 37 -27.82 -5.15 -12.64
C ASP A 37 -27.43 -4.70 -14.06
N LEU A 38 -26.70 -3.60 -14.14
CA LEU A 38 -25.90 -3.18 -15.28
C LEU A 38 -24.53 -3.90 -15.18
N PHE A 39 -24.22 -4.74 -16.16
CA PHE A 39 -22.91 -5.37 -16.22
C PHE A 39 -21.95 -4.56 -17.09
N ILE A 40 -20.79 -4.19 -16.55
CA ILE A 40 -19.77 -3.43 -17.28
C ILE A 40 -18.69 -4.38 -17.78
N CYS A 41 -18.56 -4.51 -19.10
CA CYS A 41 -17.58 -5.35 -19.77
C CYS A 41 -16.23 -4.65 -19.79
N ILE A 42 -15.32 -5.01 -18.86
CA ILE A 42 -13.99 -4.41 -18.76
C ILE A 42 -12.97 -5.24 -19.53
N PRO A 43 -12.27 -4.69 -20.55
CA PRO A 43 -11.15 -5.37 -21.18
C PRO A 43 -9.99 -5.57 -20.17
N GLY A 44 -9.63 -6.80 -19.89
CA GLY A 44 -8.52 -7.16 -19.02
C GLY A 44 -7.28 -7.60 -19.81
N VAL A 45 -6.14 -7.76 -19.13
CA VAL A 45 -4.88 -8.22 -19.76
C VAL A 45 -4.94 -9.70 -20.14
N ARG A 46 -5.61 -10.53 -19.35
CA ARG A 46 -5.72 -11.98 -19.56
C ARG A 46 -7.10 -12.42 -20.04
N GLN A 47 -8.13 -11.66 -19.78
CA GLN A 47 -9.52 -11.99 -20.08
C GLN A 47 -10.26 -10.72 -20.47
N ASP A 48 -11.14 -10.79 -21.47
CA ASP A 48 -11.99 -9.68 -21.87
C ASP A 48 -13.37 -9.84 -21.24
N GLY A 49 -13.83 -8.81 -20.49
CA GLY A 49 -15.15 -8.79 -19.86
C GLY A 49 -16.30 -8.97 -20.85
N HIS A 50 -16.10 -8.60 -22.13
CA HIS A 50 -17.10 -8.79 -23.18
C HIS A 50 -17.40 -10.26 -23.44
N ASP A 51 -16.44 -11.18 -23.25
CA ASP A 51 -16.63 -12.61 -23.41
C ASP A 51 -17.55 -13.22 -22.35
N TYR A 52 -17.81 -12.49 -21.27
CA TYR A 52 -18.68 -12.88 -20.16
C TYR A 52 -20.08 -12.25 -20.22
N ALA A 53 -20.41 -11.49 -21.26
CA ALA A 53 -21.70 -10.81 -21.39
C ALA A 53 -22.89 -11.78 -21.36
N ASP A 54 -22.80 -12.92 -22.08
CA ASP A 54 -23.84 -13.94 -22.06
C ASP A 54 -23.96 -14.63 -20.69
N HIS A 55 -22.86 -14.77 -19.97
CA HIS A 55 -22.90 -15.30 -18.60
C HIS A 55 -23.61 -14.30 -17.67
N ALA A 56 -23.27 -13.00 -17.75
CA ALA A 56 -23.94 -11.95 -17.01
C ALA A 56 -25.45 -11.89 -17.31
N LYS A 57 -25.84 -12.02 -18.60
CA LYS A 57 -27.24 -12.13 -19.00
C LYS A 57 -27.96 -13.29 -18.32
N ARG A 58 -27.36 -14.50 -18.31
CA ARG A 58 -27.93 -15.67 -17.62
C ARG A 58 -28.07 -15.46 -16.11
N GLN A 59 -27.19 -14.66 -15.50
CA GLN A 59 -27.30 -14.27 -14.09
C GLN A 59 -28.33 -13.18 -13.83
N GLY A 60 -28.92 -12.59 -14.88
CA GLY A 60 -30.01 -11.62 -14.79
C GLY A 60 -29.58 -10.16 -14.98
N ALA A 61 -28.45 -9.90 -15.62
CA ALA A 61 -28.09 -8.55 -16.05
C ALA A 61 -29.23 -7.97 -16.91
N ALA A 62 -29.65 -6.72 -16.62
CA ALA A 62 -30.68 -6.02 -17.34
C ALA A 62 -30.14 -5.22 -18.55
N ALA A 63 -28.86 -4.85 -18.49
CA ALA A 63 -28.18 -4.07 -19.52
C ALA A 63 -26.67 -4.25 -19.43
N LEU A 64 -25.95 -3.78 -20.47
CA LEU A 64 -24.50 -3.86 -20.57
C LEU A 64 -23.87 -2.47 -20.79
N VAL A 65 -22.62 -2.29 -20.33
CA VAL A 65 -21.68 -1.26 -20.82
C VAL A 65 -20.60 -1.96 -21.60
N VAL A 66 -20.39 -1.57 -22.85
CA VAL A 66 -19.49 -2.27 -23.79
C VAL A 66 -18.65 -1.27 -24.59
N GLU A 67 -17.44 -1.68 -25.03
CA GLU A 67 -16.62 -0.89 -25.95
C GLU A 67 -16.93 -1.20 -27.44
N ARG A 68 -17.56 -2.34 -27.69
CA ARG A 68 -18.06 -2.79 -28.98
C ARG A 68 -19.46 -3.40 -28.84
N PRO A 69 -20.40 -3.20 -29.78
CA PRO A 69 -21.70 -3.84 -29.73
C PRO A 69 -21.61 -5.36 -29.66
N LEU A 70 -22.50 -5.98 -28.88
CA LEU A 70 -22.59 -7.43 -28.70
C LEU A 70 -23.96 -7.93 -29.13
N ASP A 71 -24.03 -9.16 -29.60
CA ASP A 71 -25.31 -9.80 -30.02
C ASP A 71 -25.92 -10.60 -28.85
N THR A 72 -26.13 -9.92 -27.72
CA THR A 72 -26.74 -10.54 -26.53
C THR A 72 -28.24 -10.34 -26.45
N GLY A 73 -28.79 -9.39 -27.22
CA GLY A 73 -30.17 -8.96 -27.13
C GLY A 73 -30.51 -8.13 -25.88
N LEU A 74 -29.54 -7.77 -25.05
CA LEU A 74 -29.69 -6.84 -23.93
C LEU A 74 -29.51 -5.39 -24.44
N PRO A 75 -30.17 -4.39 -23.84
CA PRO A 75 -29.81 -2.99 -24.04
C PRO A 75 -28.37 -2.71 -23.65
N GLU A 76 -27.66 -1.86 -24.42
CA GLU A 76 -26.21 -1.59 -24.23
C GLU A 76 -25.96 -0.07 -24.22
N ILE A 77 -25.01 0.33 -23.36
CA ILE A 77 -24.33 1.62 -23.48
C ILE A 77 -22.97 1.36 -24.14
N VAL A 78 -22.81 1.78 -25.40
CA VAL A 78 -21.55 1.66 -26.13
C VAL A 78 -20.66 2.88 -25.81
N VAL A 79 -19.46 2.62 -25.32
CA VAL A 79 -18.50 3.64 -24.84
C VAL A 79 -17.12 3.45 -25.49
N LYS A 80 -16.25 4.47 -25.40
CA LYS A 80 -14.86 4.38 -25.88
C LYS A 80 -13.90 3.74 -24.87
N ASP A 81 -14.21 3.84 -23.56
CA ASP A 81 -13.37 3.37 -22.44
C ASP A 81 -14.29 2.91 -21.33
N ALA A 82 -14.45 1.60 -21.21
CA ALA A 82 -15.31 0.97 -20.20
C ALA A 82 -14.80 1.20 -18.76
N ARG A 83 -13.48 1.36 -18.56
CA ARG A 83 -12.92 1.69 -17.25
C ARG A 83 -13.27 3.12 -16.82
N HIS A 84 -13.23 4.06 -17.75
CA HIS A 84 -13.68 5.42 -17.48
C HIS A 84 -15.18 5.47 -17.21
N ALA A 85 -15.97 4.76 -18.01
CA ALA A 85 -17.41 4.64 -17.83
C ALA A 85 -17.76 4.04 -16.46
N MET A 86 -17.07 2.97 -16.05
CA MET A 86 -17.22 2.37 -14.72
C MET A 86 -17.03 3.39 -13.60
N ALA A 87 -15.94 4.17 -13.65
CA ALA A 87 -15.67 5.17 -12.62
C ALA A 87 -16.75 6.25 -12.55
N ALA A 88 -17.18 6.78 -13.72
CA ALA A 88 -18.23 7.81 -13.78
C ALA A 88 -19.59 7.29 -13.29
N ILE A 89 -19.99 6.09 -13.74
CA ILE A 89 -21.23 5.44 -13.32
C ILE A 89 -21.19 5.13 -11.82
N ALA A 90 -20.09 4.58 -11.31
CA ALA A 90 -19.93 4.27 -9.89
C ALA A 90 -20.06 5.52 -9.02
N CYS A 91 -19.41 6.63 -9.38
CA CYS A 91 -19.56 7.90 -8.66
C CYS A 91 -21.04 8.32 -8.56
N HIS A 92 -21.76 8.27 -9.68
CA HIS A 92 -23.17 8.65 -9.72
C HIS A 92 -24.04 7.71 -8.88
N VAL A 93 -23.89 6.41 -9.06
CA VAL A 93 -24.68 5.38 -8.35
C VAL A 93 -24.50 5.46 -6.84
N TYR A 94 -23.28 5.71 -6.38
CA TYR A 94 -22.97 5.80 -4.95
C TYR A 94 -23.06 7.24 -4.39
N GLY A 95 -23.42 8.24 -5.21
CA GLY A 95 -23.73 9.61 -4.77
C GLY A 95 -22.50 10.42 -4.37
N TYR A 96 -21.36 10.22 -5.09
CA TYR A 96 -20.12 11.02 -4.91
C TYR A 96 -19.60 11.10 -3.46
N PRO A 97 -19.47 9.98 -2.74
CA PRO A 97 -19.26 9.97 -1.29
C PRO A 97 -17.98 10.67 -0.84
N SER A 98 -16.93 10.71 -1.68
CA SER A 98 -15.67 11.39 -1.38
C SER A 98 -15.76 12.92 -1.34
N HIS A 99 -16.91 13.52 -1.72
CA HIS A 99 -17.16 14.95 -1.57
C HIS A 99 -17.67 15.33 -0.18
N GLU A 100 -18.12 14.33 0.61
CA GLU A 100 -18.71 14.52 1.93
C GLU A 100 -17.74 14.10 3.06
N MET A 101 -16.51 13.73 2.73
CA MET A 101 -15.44 13.38 3.67
C MET A 101 -14.09 13.88 3.15
N LYS A 102 -13.10 13.96 4.01
CA LYS A 102 -11.73 14.34 3.64
C LYS A 102 -10.92 13.08 3.31
N VAL A 103 -10.60 12.87 2.04
CA VAL A 103 -9.80 11.73 1.59
C VAL A 103 -8.34 12.14 1.45
N ILE A 104 -7.46 11.46 2.20
CA ILE A 104 -6.01 11.66 2.14
C ILE A 104 -5.39 10.43 1.46
N GLY A 105 -4.83 10.63 0.26
CA GLY A 105 -4.20 9.57 -0.53
C GLY A 105 -2.70 9.54 -0.34
N VAL A 106 -2.13 8.37 -0.06
CA VAL A 106 -0.68 8.18 0.12
C VAL A 106 -0.12 7.31 -0.99
N THR A 107 0.82 7.83 -1.76
CA THR A 107 1.55 7.08 -2.80
C THR A 107 3.05 7.11 -2.57
N GLY A 108 3.76 6.19 -3.18
CA GLY A 108 5.20 6.00 -3.14
C GLY A 108 5.56 4.54 -3.32
N THR A 109 6.84 4.20 -3.32
CA THR A 109 7.27 2.80 -3.36
C THR A 109 7.07 2.17 -1.98
N ASN A 110 7.66 2.73 -0.95
CA ASN A 110 7.63 2.27 0.44
C ASN A 110 6.93 3.28 1.35
N GLY A 111 6.51 2.86 2.56
CA GLY A 111 5.95 3.74 3.59
C GLY A 111 4.45 3.99 3.55
N LYS A 112 3.74 3.67 2.44
CA LYS A 112 2.30 3.94 2.29
C LYS A 112 1.45 3.45 3.46
N SER A 113 1.56 2.17 3.81
CA SER A 113 0.79 1.56 4.90
C SER A 113 1.12 2.19 6.24
N THR A 114 2.40 2.42 6.53
CA THR A 114 2.81 3.06 7.78
C THR A 114 2.24 4.47 7.89
N VAL A 115 2.36 5.29 6.85
CA VAL A 115 1.84 6.67 6.84
C VAL A 115 0.33 6.70 7.01
N THR A 116 -0.42 5.84 6.29
CA THR A 116 -1.90 5.79 6.44
C THR A 116 -2.32 5.36 7.85
N HIS A 117 -1.60 4.42 8.48
CA HIS A 117 -1.88 3.99 9.85
C HIS A 117 -1.50 5.04 10.89
N LEU A 118 -0.38 5.77 10.70
CA LEU A 118 -0.02 6.88 11.56
C LEU A 118 -1.06 8.00 11.48
N LEU A 119 -1.55 8.32 10.29
CA LEU A 119 -2.64 9.28 10.10
C LEU A 119 -3.93 8.81 10.77
N ASP A 120 -4.34 7.55 10.55
CA ASP A 120 -5.52 6.97 11.21
C ASP A 120 -5.40 7.10 12.73
N HIS A 121 -4.25 6.76 13.30
CA HIS A 121 -3.99 6.88 14.73
C HIS A 121 -4.07 8.35 15.22
N ILE A 122 -3.39 9.28 14.55
CA ILE A 122 -3.39 10.72 14.92
C ILE A 122 -4.82 11.27 14.96
N PHE A 123 -5.63 10.98 13.95
CA PHE A 123 -6.98 11.54 13.84
C PHE A 123 -8.00 10.81 14.71
N ALA A 124 -7.89 9.49 14.87
CA ALA A 124 -8.74 8.72 15.78
C ALA A 124 -8.53 9.14 17.25
N GLU A 125 -7.28 9.36 17.69
CA GLU A 125 -6.95 9.87 19.02
C GLU A 125 -7.44 11.32 19.24
N GLN A 126 -7.72 12.07 18.17
CA GLN A 126 -8.38 13.37 18.24
C GLN A 126 -9.90 13.23 18.44
N GLY A 127 -10.45 12.06 18.24
CA GLY A 127 -11.88 11.79 18.31
C GLY A 127 -12.59 11.88 16.96
N ALA A 128 -11.86 12.03 15.83
CA ALA A 128 -12.47 11.99 14.51
C ALA A 128 -12.90 10.56 14.14
N VAL A 129 -14.00 10.44 13.41
CA VAL A 129 -14.42 9.15 12.83
C VAL A 129 -13.59 8.88 11.59
N THR A 130 -12.74 7.87 11.65
CA THR A 130 -11.78 7.56 10.59
C THR A 130 -12.14 6.30 9.81
N GLY A 131 -11.69 6.26 8.54
CA GLY A 131 -11.67 5.10 7.68
C GLY A 131 -10.29 4.91 7.07
N LEU A 132 -9.87 3.66 6.86
CA LEU A 132 -8.60 3.31 6.27
C LEU A 132 -8.80 2.31 5.14
N MET A 133 -8.13 2.52 4.00
CA MET A 133 -8.15 1.62 2.84
C MET A 133 -6.72 1.34 2.38
N GLY A 134 -6.31 0.08 2.40
CA GLY A 134 -4.95 -0.26 1.99
C GLY A 134 -4.66 -1.74 1.93
N THR A 135 -3.38 -2.07 1.96
CA THR A 135 -2.84 -3.42 1.85
C THR A 135 -3.35 -4.34 2.97
N LEU A 136 -3.55 -3.81 4.17
CA LEU A 136 -4.07 -4.56 5.32
C LEU A 136 -5.60 -4.70 5.31
N GLY A 137 -6.27 -4.21 4.27
CA GLY A 137 -7.72 -4.25 4.13
C GLY A 137 -8.39 -2.88 4.26
N ILE A 138 -9.69 -2.90 4.51
CA ILE A 138 -10.52 -1.70 4.71
C ILE A 138 -11.03 -1.70 6.15
N LYS A 139 -10.80 -0.61 6.89
CA LYS A 139 -11.20 -0.45 8.28
C LYS A 139 -12.08 0.79 8.43
N PHE A 140 -13.25 0.65 9.04
CA PHE A 140 -14.14 1.74 9.47
C PHE A 140 -15.20 1.20 10.42
N GLY A 141 -15.79 2.08 11.24
CA GLY A 141 -16.87 1.72 12.17
C GLY A 141 -16.50 0.56 13.12
N GLY A 142 -15.23 0.44 13.52
CA GLY A 142 -14.72 -0.62 14.38
C GLY A 142 -14.62 -2.01 13.72
N ARG A 143 -14.80 -2.10 12.40
CA ARG A 143 -14.71 -3.36 11.63
C ARG A 143 -13.60 -3.30 10.59
N GLN A 144 -13.04 -4.47 10.29
CA GLN A 144 -12.04 -4.63 9.23
C GLN A 144 -12.52 -5.65 8.20
N TYR A 145 -12.30 -5.33 6.93
CA TYR A 145 -12.72 -6.12 5.77
C TYR A 145 -11.50 -6.45 4.92
N PRO A 146 -11.30 -7.71 4.53
CA PRO A 146 -10.18 -8.10 3.68
C PRO A 146 -10.35 -7.55 2.26
N THR A 147 -9.23 -7.28 1.59
CA THR A 147 -9.18 -6.88 0.19
C THR A 147 -8.17 -7.72 -0.58
N LEU A 148 -8.39 -7.88 -1.89
CA LEU A 148 -7.45 -8.59 -2.76
C LEU A 148 -6.31 -7.68 -3.28
N ASN A 149 -6.53 -6.38 -3.25
CA ASN A 149 -5.60 -5.38 -3.79
C ASN A 149 -5.40 -4.25 -2.77
N THR A 150 -4.20 -3.70 -2.72
CA THR A 150 -3.88 -2.50 -1.94
C THR A 150 -4.86 -1.35 -2.20
N THR A 151 -5.27 -1.17 -3.46
CA THR A 151 -6.26 -0.19 -3.89
C THR A 151 -7.28 -0.91 -4.76
N VAL A 152 -8.52 -0.98 -4.32
CA VAL A 152 -9.63 -1.66 -5.00
C VAL A 152 -10.00 -1.00 -6.33
N ASP A 153 -10.80 -1.64 -7.18
CA ASP A 153 -11.25 -1.03 -8.43
C ASP A 153 -12.23 0.14 -8.19
N ALA A 154 -12.55 0.88 -9.27
CA ALA A 154 -13.33 2.12 -9.12
C ALA A 154 -14.78 1.88 -8.65
N LEU A 155 -15.39 0.74 -8.97
CA LEU A 155 -16.73 0.41 -8.50
C LEU A 155 -16.74 0.10 -7.01
N GLU A 156 -15.86 -0.80 -6.58
CA GLU A 156 -15.67 -1.15 -5.16
C GLU A 156 -15.20 0.08 -4.36
N MET A 157 -14.35 0.94 -4.93
CA MET A 157 -13.90 2.19 -4.30
C MET A 157 -15.08 3.07 -3.90
N GLN A 158 -15.97 3.38 -4.82
CA GLN A 158 -17.12 4.24 -4.54
C GLN A 158 -18.11 3.58 -3.58
N ARG A 159 -18.27 2.26 -3.66
CA ARG A 159 -19.09 1.49 -2.73
C ARG A 159 -18.56 1.58 -1.29
N TRP A 160 -17.27 1.37 -1.09
CA TRP A 160 -16.67 1.45 0.24
C TRP A 160 -16.70 2.88 0.81
N LEU A 161 -16.40 3.89 -0.01
CA LEU A 161 -16.51 5.28 0.40
C LEU A 161 -17.96 5.64 0.78
N ARG A 162 -18.95 5.10 0.07
CA ARG A 162 -20.36 5.25 0.43
C ARG A 162 -20.66 4.65 1.80
N LEU A 163 -20.20 3.44 2.08
CA LEU A 163 -20.39 2.78 3.37
C LEU A 163 -19.70 3.54 4.50
N MET A 164 -18.50 4.07 4.27
CA MET A 164 -17.79 4.92 5.22
C MET A 164 -18.56 6.21 5.50
N ARG A 165 -19.05 6.89 4.45
CA ARG A 165 -19.87 8.09 4.59
C ARG A 165 -21.12 7.82 5.45
N ASP A 166 -21.83 6.73 5.13
CA ASP A 166 -23.05 6.35 5.86
C ASP A 166 -22.76 5.95 7.31
N ALA A 167 -21.51 5.56 7.63
CA ALA A 167 -21.02 5.34 8.98
C ALA A 167 -20.47 6.61 9.66
N GLY A 168 -20.58 7.78 9.04
CA GLY A 168 -20.15 9.06 9.59
C GLY A 168 -18.65 9.32 9.51
N THR A 169 -17.92 8.64 8.61
CA THR A 169 -16.47 8.85 8.44
C THR A 169 -16.17 10.28 7.99
N GLU A 170 -15.34 10.98 8.76
CA GLU A 170 -14.87 12.34 8.48
C GLU A 170 -13.58 12.33 7.64
N TYR A 171 -12.66 11.42 7.96
CA TYR A 171 -11.37 11.25 7.29
C TYR A 171 -11.20 9.83 6.77
N CYS A 172 -10.85 9.70 5.49
CA CYS A 172 -10.47 8.42 4.89
C CYS A 172 -9.00 8.48 4.47
N PHE A 173 -8.17 7.61 5.05
CA PHE A 173 -6.75 7.45 4.70
C PHE A 173 -6.60 6.29 3.73
N MET A 174 -6.02 6.55 2.56
CA MET A 174 -6.01 5.60 1.44
C MET A 174 -4.61 5.37 0.90
N GLU A 175 -4.18 4.11 0.84
CA GLU A 175 -3.02 3.73 0.04
C GLU A 175 -3.38 3.79 -1.46
N VAL A 176 -2.62 4.58 -2.23
CA VAL A 176 -2.83 4.74 -3.66
C VAL A 176 -1.64 4.16 -4.42
N SER A 177 -1.79 2.93 -4.93
CA SER A 177 -0.73 2.25 -5.67
C SER A 177 -0.57 2.81 -7.09
N SER A 178 0.63 2.68 -7.67
CA SER A 178 0.90 3.08 -9.05
C SER A 178 0.03 2.33 -10.07
N HIS A 179 -0.23 1.04 -9.84
CA HIS A 179 -1.17 0.25 -10.62
C HIS A 179 -2.57 0.86 -10.59
N ALA A 180 -3.04 1.27 -9.42
CA ALA A 180 -4.37 1.87 -9.29
C ALA A 180 -4.48 3.19 -10.04
N LEU A 181 -3.43 3.99 -10.02
CA LEU A 181 -3.37 5.26 -10.77
C LEU A 181 -3.37 5.02 -12.28
N ALA A 182 -2.52 4.10 -12.76
CA ALA A 182 -2.43 3.74 -14.17
C ALA A 182 -3.74 3.12 -14.69
N MET A 183 -4.36 2.24 -13.88
CA MET A 183 -5.62 1.57 -14.23
C MET A 183 -6.88 2.43 -13.96
N GLY A 184 -6.73 3.65 -13.43
CA GLY A 184 -7.84 4.56 -13.16
C GLY A 184 -8.76 4.14 -11.99
N ARG A 185 -8.29 3.29 -11.08
CA ARG A 185 -9.10 2.77 -9.95
C ARG A 185 -9.56 3.86 -8.98
N VAL A 186 -8.83 4.96 -8.89
CA VAL A 186 -9.16 6.13 -8.06
C VAL A 186 -9.75 7.29 -8.84
N LYS A 187 -10.11 7.10 -10.12
CA LYS A 187 -10.88 8.11 -10.88
C LYS A 187 -12.19 8.39 -10.15
N GLY A 188 -12.53 9.67 -10.02
CA GLY A 188 -13.73 10.12 -9.32
C GLY A 188 -13.61 10.22 -7.79
N VAL A 189 -12.46 9.90 -7.21
CA VAL A 189 -12.19 10.20 -5.80
C VAL A 189 -11.72 11.65 -5.65
N ASN A 190 -12.41 12.40 -4.81
CA ASN A 190 -12.08 13.80 -4.50
C ASN A 190 -11.05 13.84 -3.36
N PHE A 191 -9.75 13.68 -3.69
CA PHE A 191 -8.69 13.79 -2.71
C PHE A 191 -8.59 15.21 -2.15
N ARG A 192 -8.48 15.30 -0.83
CA ARG A 192 -8.16 16.52 -0.07
C ARG A 192 -6.65 16.75 -0.05
N THR A 193 -5.90 15.71 0.26
CA THR A 193 -4.45 15.75 0.37
C THR A 193 -3.85 14.54 -0.35
N ALA A 194 -2.78 14.76 -1.11
CA ALA A 194 -1.96 13.72 -1.71
C ALA A 194 -0.58 13.73 -1.04
N VAL A 195 -0.13 12.58 -0.56
CA VAL A 195 1.17 12.41 0.11
C VAL A 195 2.07 11.54 -0.76
N PHE A 196 3.29 12.00 -1.01
CA PHE A 196 4.35 11.25 -1.69
C PHE A 196 5.44 10.85 -0.70
N THR A 197 5.76 9.56 -0.62
CA THR A 197 6.78 9.06 0.31
C THR A 197 8.15 8.94 -0.34
N ASN A 198 8.29 8.17 -1.42
CA ASN A 198 9.54 7.95 -2.14
C ASN A 198 9.31 7.23 -3.48
N LEU A 199 10.33 7.24 -4.36
CA LEU A 199 10.36 6.48 -5.59
C LEU A 199 11.66 5.69 -5.69
N THR A 200 11.59 4.36 -5.54
CA THR A 200 12.68 3.42 -5.77
C THR A 200 12.25 2.31 -6.71
N GLN A 201 13.17 1.49 -7.20
CA GLN A 201 12.86 0.46 -8.20
C GLN A 201 11.86 -0.56 -7.66
N ASP A 202 10.70 -0.65 -8.30
CA ASP A 202 9.69 -1.68 -8.09
C ASP A 202 8.72 -1.72 -9.29
N HIS A 203 7.95 -2.81 -9.43
CA HIS A 203 6.85 -2.93 -10.40
C HIS A 203 7.23 -2.68 -11.87
N LEU A 204 8.49 -2.92 -12.28
CA LEU A 204 8.92 -2.79 -13.68
C LEU A 204 8.32 -3.88 -14.58
N ASP A 205 7.89 -5.00 -14.02
CA ASP A 205 7.08 -6.03 -14.68
C ASP A 205 5.76 -5.48 -15.24
N PHE A 206 5.19 -4.46 -14.61
CA PHE A 206 3.96 -3.80 -15.05
C PHE A 206 4.20 -2.49 -15.80
N HIS A 207 5.09 -1.63 -15.28
CA HIS A 207 5.32 -0.30 -15.83
C HIS A 207 6.36 -0.26 -16.96
N GLY A 208 7.21 -1.27 -17.07
CA GLY A 208 8.29 -1.38 -18.05
C GLY A 208 9.51 -0.51 -17.73
N THR A 209 9.32 0.76 -17.35
CA THR A 209 10.41 1.70 -17.03
C THR A 209 10.15 2.49 -15.75
N MET A 210 11.20 3.05 -15.16
CA MET A 210 11.11 3.94 -13.99
C MET A 210 10.36 5.24 -14.32
N GLU A 211 10.49 5.75 -15.56
CA GLU A 211 9.78 6.95 -16.03
C GLU A 211 8.25 6.71 -16.07
N ALA A 212 7.83 5.56 -16.60
CA ALA A 212 6.40 5.18 -16.61
C ALA A 212 5.87 4.95 -15.18
N TYR A 213 6.68 4.35 -14.31
CA TYR A 213 6.35 4.16 -12.90
C TYR A 213 6.19 5.50 -12.16
N LYS A 214 7.13 6.43 -12.35
CA LYS A 214 7.08 7.81 -11.85
C LYS A 214 5.84 8.54 -12.38
N ALA A 215 5.62 8.52 -13.70
CA ALA A 215 4.48 9.17 -14.34
C ALA A 215 3.15 8.65 -13.79
N ALA A 216 3.02 7.34 -13.55
CA ALA A 216 1.83 6.76 -12.93
C ALA A 216 1.56 7.35 -11.53
N LYS A 217 2.57 7.47 -10.66
CA LYS A 217 2.41 8.10 -9.33
C LYS A 217 2.08 9.59 -9.44
N GLY A 218 2.68 10.30 -10.41
CA GLY A 218 2.42 11.72 -10.68
C GLY A 218 0.96 12.04 -10.99
N LEU A 219 0.18 11.05 -11.45
CA LEU A 219 -1.25 11.21 -11.70
C LEU A 219 -2.04 11.58 -10.43
N LEU A 220 -1.61 11.20 -9.24
CA LEU A 220 -2.27 11.58 -8.00
C LEU A 220 -2.17 13.10 -7.77
N PHE A 221 -1.02 13.69 -8.06
CA PHE A 221 -0.73 15.11 -7.87
C PHE A 221 -1.32 15.97 -8.99
N SER A 222 -1.16 15.57 -10.24
CA SER A 222 -1.70 16.29 -11.40
C SER A 222 -3.23 16.32 -11.43
N ARG A 223 -3.89 15.39 -10.77
CA ARG A 223 -5.37 15.30 -10.67
C ARG A 223 -5.93 15.81 -9.35
N LEU A 224 -5.10 16.39 -8.48
CA LEU A 224 -5.52 16.83 -7.15
C LEU A 224 -6.49 18.01 -7.16
N GLY A 225 -6.69 18.62 -8.31
CA GLY A 225 -7.62 19.72 -8.55
C GLY A 225 -6.88 20.99 -8.98
N ASN A 226 -7.61 21.90 -9.58
CA ASN A 226 -7.06 23.14 -10.14
C ASN A 226 -7.87 24.36 -9.67
N THR A 227 -8.26 24.35 -8.39
CA THR A 227 -9.05 25.43 -7.80
C THR A 227 -8.45 25.86 -6.46
N PHE A 228 -8.45 27.15 -6.20
CA PHE A 228 -8.11 27.70 -4.89
C PHE A 228 -9.38 27.99 -4.11
N SER A 229 -9.31 27.82 -2.78
CA SER A 229 -10.41 28.15 -1.88
C SER A 229 -9.99 29.23 -0.90
N ALA A 230 -10.90 30.16 -0.64
CA ALA A 230 -10.74 31.16 0.40
C ALA A 230 -10.85 30.56 1.82
N THR A 231 -11.53 29.42 1.96
CA THR A 231 -11.68 28.72 3.24
C THR A 231 -10.68 27.56 3.36
N PRO A 232 -10.15 27.28 4.56
CA PRO A 232 -9.27 26.14 4.78
C PRO A 232 -9.88 24.81 4.32
N ASP A 233 -11.16 24.59 4.53
CA ASP A 233 -11.86 23.36 4.16
C ASP A 233 -11.92 23.05 2.66
N GLY A 234 -11.80 24.06 1.83
CA GLY A 234 -11.76 23.88 0.37
C GLY A 234 -10.35 23.71 -0.21
N ARG A 235 -9.29 23.91 0.59
CA ARG A 235 -7.90 23.83 0.10
C ARG A 235 -7.51 22.39 -0.22
N LYS A 236 -6.61 22.24 -1.17
CA LYS A 236 -5.99 20.96 -1.55
C LYS A 236 -4.49 21.03 -1.23
N TYR A 237 -3.90 19.90 -0.82
CA TYR A 237 -2.50 19.86 -0.41
C TYR A 237 -1.75 18.71 -1.09
N ALA A 238 -0.53 19.01 -1.55
CA ALA A 238 0.45 18.02 -1.99
C ALA A 238 1.58 18.00 -0.95
N VAL A 239 1.68 16.92 -0.20
CA VAL A 239 2.72 16.69 0.83
C VAL A 239 3.82 15.84 0.19
N LEU A 240 5.01 16.42 0.05
CA LEU A 240 6.08 15.89 -0.78
C LEU A 240 7.38 15.69 0.02
N ASN A 241 8.06 14.56 -0.19
CA ASN A 241 9.37 14.30 0.41
C ASN A 241 10.46 15.16 -0.26
N ALA A 242 10.98 16.18 0.43
CA ALA A 242 12.00 17.09 -0.09
C ALA A 242 13.32 16.41 -0.44
N ASP A 243 13.60 15.25 0.17
CA ASP A 243 14.84 14.52 -0.02
C ASP A 243 14.77 13.51 -1.20
N ASP A 244 13.61 13.42 -1.88
CA ASP A 244 13.41 12.65 -3.12
C ASP A 244 13.33 13.60 -4.32
N GLU A 245 14.19 13.39 -5.31
CA GLU A 245 14.32 14.26 -6.50
C GLU A 245 13.00 14.38 -7.29
N VAL A 246 12.16 13.35 -7.27
CA VAL A 246 10.87 13.30 -7.98
C VAL A 246 9.86 14.31 -7.43
N SER A 247 10.02 14.70 -6.17
CA SER A 247 9.11 15.67 -5.51
C SER A 247 9.00 17.00 -6.25
N ARG A 248 10.10 17.47 -6.84
CA ARG A 248 10.11 18.72 -7.64
C ARG A 248 9.21 18.61 -8.88
N GLU A 249 9.23 17.47 -9.55
CA GLU A 249 8.35 17.24 -10.72
C GLU A 249 6.87 17.20 -10.28
N PHE A 250 6.57 16.54 -9.17
CA PHE A 250 5.21 16.47 -8.65
C PHE A 250 4.69 17.83 -8.16
N ALA A 251 5.55 18.65 -7.56
CA ALA A 251 5.22 20.02 -7.20
C ALA A 251 4.88 20.86 -8.45
N ASN A 252 5.61 20.69 -9.54
CA ASN A 252 5.39 21.42 -10.78
C ASN A 252 4.13 21.00 -11.54
N CYS A 253 3.63 19.79 -11.33
CA CYS A 253 2.45 19.28 -12.06
C CYS A 253 1.12 19.44 -11.28
N THR A 254 1.15 19.96 -10.05
CA THR A 254 -0.04 20.18 -9.23
C THR A 254 -0.38 21.65 -9.07
N ALA A 255 -1.68 21.97 -8.98
CA ALA A 255 -2.14 23.31 -8.57
C ALA A 255 -2.46 23.38 -7.06
N ALA A 256 -2.33 22.29 -6.32
CA ALA A 256 -2.54 22.26 -4.88
C ALA A 256 -1.43 23.01 -4.13
N HIS A 257 -1.70 23.41 -2.89
CA HIS A 257 -0.66 23.93 -2.01
C HIS A 257 0.36 22.83 -1.71
N THR A 258 1.63 23.08 -2.01
CA THR A 258 2.72 22.15 -1.71
C THR A 258 3.24 22.38 -0.30
N VAL A 259 3.45 21.29 0.44
CA VAL A 259 4.12 21.25 1.73
C VAL A 259 5.18 20.17 1.66
N THR A 260 6.42 20.53 1.92
CA THR A 260 7.55 19.61 1.85
C THR A 260 7.94 19.10 3.22
N TYR A 261 8.42 17.85 3.30
CA TYR A 261 8.96 17.28 4.51
C TYR A 261 10.25 16.50 4.24
N GLY A 262 11.12 16.39 5.23
CA GLY A 262 12.39 15.68 5.08
C GLY A 262 13.42 16.05 6.13
N PHE A 263 14.68 15.73 5.82
CA PHE A 263 15.84 16.14 6.61
C PHE A 263 16.52 17.38 6.01
N SER A 264 16.23 17.70 4.75
CA SER A 264 16.72 18.90 4.09
C SER A 264 16.34 20.15 4.89
N ARG A 265 17.26 21.12 4.91
CA ARG A 265 17.02 22.43 5.55
C ARG A 265 15.93 23.26 4.87
N GLU A 266 15.65 22.93 3.62
CA GLU A 266 14.64 23.63 2.80
C GLU A 266 13.23 23.04 2.98
N ALA A 267 13.08 21.91 3.72
CA ALA A 267 11.78 21.30 3.94
C ALA A 267 10.93 22.14 4.93
N ASP A 268 9.64 22.30 4.62
CA ASP A 268 8.66 23.02 5.46
C ASP A 268 8.42 22.33 6.81
N VAL A 269 8.62 20.99 6.85
CA VAL A 269 8.51 20.14 8.05
C VAL A 269 9.75 19.26 8.08
N ARG A 270 10.71 19.57 8.92
CA ARG A 270 11.98 18.86 8.95
C ARG A 270 12.28 18.24 10.29
N ALA A 271 12.99 17.09 10.28
CA ALA A 271 13.51 16.48 11.49
C ALA A 271 15.02 16.68 11.62
N ASP A 272 15.45 16.91 12.85
CA ASP A 272 16.85 16.90 13.25
C ASP A 272 17.04 16.21 14.62
N ARG A 273 18.30 16.13 15.14
CA ARG A 273 18.66 15.54 16.43
C ARG A 273 18.14 14.12 16.65
N ILE A 274 18.19 13.32 15.58
CA ILE A 274 17.63 11.96 15.60
C ILE A 274 18.49 11.05 16.47
N ARG A 275 17.83 10.26 17.32
CA ARG A 275 18.44 9.22 18.17
C ARG A 275 17.59 7.96 18.10
N TYR A 276 18.22 6.86 17.68
CA TYR A 276 17.60 5.54 17.61
C TYR A 276 17.83 4.77 18.89
N SER A 277 16.88 3.94 19.29
CA SER A 277 16.98 2.97 20.37
C SER A 277 16.06 1.78 20.09
N PRO A 278 16.25 0.61 20.71
CA PRO A 278 15.34 -0.52 20.57
C PRO A 278 13.88 -0.22 20.97
N GLN A 279 13.67 0.82 21.81
CA GLN A 279 12.35 1.25 22.28
C GLN A 279 11.67 2.29 21.37
N GLY A 280 12.36 2.73 20.29
CA GLY A 280 11.83 3.71 19.37
C GLY A 280 12.83 4.79 18.98
N THR A 281 12.34 5.81 18.31
CA THR A 281 13.16 6.92 17.79
C THR A 281 12.75 8.25 18.42
N ARG A 282 13.72 9.04 18.87
CA ARG A 282 13.54 10.41 19.34
C ARG A 282 14.14 11.38 18.33
N PHE A 283 13.45 12.47 18.05
CA PHE A 283 13.90 13.51 17.13
C PHE A 283 13.14 14.81 17.39
N ARG A 284 13.68 15.93 16.92
CA ARG A 284 12.98 17.22 16.93
C ARG A 284 12.40 17.48 15.55
N ILE A 285 11.16 17.97 15.49
CA ILE A 285 10.58 18.54 14.29
C ILE A 285 10.56 20.06 14.40
N GLU A 286 11.02 20.73 13.35
CA GLU A 286 10.84 22.15 13.08
C GLU A 286 9.93 22.31 11.87
N SER A 287 8.92 23.19 11.95
CA SER A 287 7.92 23.40 10.90
C SER A 287 7.40 24.83 10.88
N PHE A 288 6.58 25.14 9.87
CA PHE A 288 5.85 26.41 9.81
C PHE A 288 4.87 26.63 10.99
N ALA A 289 4.55 25.57 11.75
CA ALA A 289 3.68 25.61 12.93
C ALA A 289 4.46 25.65 14.26
N GLY A 290 5.80 25.85 14.21
CA GLY A 290 6.67 25.83 15.36
C GLY A 290 7.56 24.60 15.45
N GLU A 291 8.10 24.32 16.65
CA GLU A 291 8.98 23.18 16.91
C GLU A 291 8.47 22.31 18.07
N ALA A 292 8.76 21.02 18.03
CA ALA A 292 8.45 20.08 19.10
C ALA A 292 9.41 18.88 19.09
N GLU A 293 9.61 18.30 20.28
CA GLU A 293 10.30 17.01 20.44
C GLU A 293 9.32 15.87 20.21
N PHE A 294 9.75 14.89 19.42
CA PHE A 294 9.00 13.67 19.10
C PHE A 294 9.67 12.45 19.70
N HIS A 295 8.86 11.52 20.17
CA HIS A 295 9.24 10.16 20.47
C HIS A 295 8.23 9.23 19.84
N ILE A 296 8.65 8.38 18.91
CA ILE A 296 7.81 7.37 18.28
C ILE A 296 8.30 5.97 18.65
N PRO A 297 7.42 5.01 18.96
CA PRO A 297 7.82 3.63 19.27
C PRO A 297 8.16 2.84 17.99
N LEU A 298 8.61 3.51 16.95
CA LEU A 298 9.04 2.95 15.68
C LEU A 298 10.52 3.27 15.49
N VAL A 299 11.31 2.28 15.09
CA VAL A 299 12.74 2.42 14.90
C VAL A 299 13.08 2.64 13.43
N GLY A 300 14.10 3.48 13.17
CA GLY A 300 14.72 3.63 11.87
C GLY A 300 14.40 4.92 11.15
N LYS A 301 15.36 5.32 10.31
CA LYS A 301 15.32 6.54 9.51
C LYS A 301 14.06 6.64 8.65
N PHE A 302 13.68 5.52 8.01
CA PHE A 302 12.47 5.47 7.18
C PHE A 302 11.18 5.70 7.99
N ASN A 303 11.13 5.33 9.27
CA ASN A 303 9.98 5.62 10.13
C ASN A 303 9.95 7.08 10.59
N VAL A 304 11.10 7.76 10.67
CA VAL A 304 11.13 9.22 10.84
C VAL A 304 10.53 9.90 9.60
N TYR A 305 10.87 9.48 8.37
CA TYR A 305 10.22 9.97 7.15
C TYR A 305 8.71 9.71 7.15
N ASN A 306 8.27 8.51 7.56
CA ASN A 306 6.85 8.19 7.65
C ASN A 306 6.12 9.09 8.68
N ALA A 307 6.75 9.35 9.83
CA ALA A 307 6.22 10.25 10.85
C ALA A 307 6.17 11.71 10.36
N LEU A 308 7.21 12.17 9.64
CA LEU A 308 7.23 13.51 9.02
C LEU A 308 6.11 13.65 7.98
N ALA A 309 5.90 12.66 7.11
CA ALA A 309 4.83 12.65 6.12
C ALA A 309 3.45 12.76 6.78
N ALA A 310 3.21 11.95 7.83
CA ALA A 310 1.96 11.97 8.59
C ALA A 310 1.78 13.31 9.32
N THR A 311 2.85 13.84 9.94
CA THR A 311 2.85 15.15 10.63
C THR A 311 2.54 16.28 9.65
N ALA A 312 3.20 16.33 8.49
CA ALA A 312 2.97 17.36 7.48
C ALA A 312 1.52 17.36 6.98
N ALA A 313 0.96 16.16 6.72
CA ALA A 313 -0.44 16.02 6.32
C ALA A 313 -1.41 16.44 7.44
N ALA A 314 -1.12 16.10 8.70
CA ALA A 314 -1.94 16.49 9.85
C ALA A 314 -1.90 18.01 10.12
N LEU A 315 -0.72 18.66 9.94
CA LEU A 315 -0.58 20.11 10.01
C LEU A 315 -1.40 20.82 8.92
N CYS A 316 -1.48 20.25 7.71
CA CYS A 316 -2.35 20.78 6.64
C CYS A 316 -3.85 20.75 7.02
N GLU A 317 -4.25 19.84 7.89
CA GLU A 317 -5.63 19.79 8.44
C GLU A 317 -5.81 20.63 9.71
N GLY A 318 -4.77 21.36 10.14
CA GLY A 318 -4.84 22.33 11.22
C GLY A 318 -4.60 21.77 12.63
N LEU A 319 -4.05 20.56 12.75
CA LEU A 319 -3.68 20.02 14.06
C LEU A 319 -2.46 20.73 14.63
N ALA A 320 -2.41 20.90 15.94
CA ALA A 320 -1.23 21.48 16.60
C ALA A 320 -0.07 20.46 16.63
N LEU A 321 1.15 20.95 16.42
CA LEU A 321 2.35 20.11 16.35
C LEU A 321 2.58 19.32 17.66
N SER A 322 2.31 19.94 18.82
CA SER A 322 2.39 19.29 20.13
C SER A 322 1.41 18.12 20.29
N ASP A 323 0.20 18.26 19.75
CA ASP A 323 -0.81 17.22 19.83
C ASP A 323 -0.44 16.04 18.93
N ILE A 324 0.09 16.32 17.74
CA ILE A 324 0.60 15.28 16.83
C ILE A 324 1.75 14.52 17.52
N ALA A 325 2.70 15.22 18.15
CA ALA A 325 3.80 14.60 18.88
C ALA A 325 3.31 13.66 20.00
N GLY A 326 2.35 14.12 20.81
CA GLY A 326 1.76 13.31 21.89
C GLY A 326 1.07 12.04 21.38
N ARG A 327 0.33 12.13 20.28
CA ARG A 327 -0.37 10.97 19.68
C ARG A 327 0.59 9.99 19.03
N LEU A 328 1.57 10.47 18.30
CA LEU A 328 2.58 9.60 17.68
C LEU A 328 3.44 8.84 18.71
N ALA A 329 3.54 9.32 19.95
CA ALA A 329 4.24 8.61 21.03
C ALA A 329 3.60 7.26 21.42
N THR A 330 2.34 7.04 21.07
CA THR A 330 1.59 5.79 21.32
C THR A 330 1.31 4.98 20.05
N ALA A 331 1.75 5.45 18.89
CA ALA A 331 1.44 4.85 17.60
C ALA A 331 2.17 3.52 17.40
N LYS A 332 1.43 2.44 17.16
CA LYS A 332 2.00 1.08 16.97
C LYS A 332 2.52 0.80 15.57
N GLY A 333 2.29 1.70 14.61
CA GLY A 333 2.59 1.46 13.20
C GLY A 333 1.63 0.46 12.54
N ALA A 334 2.00 0.00 11.35
CA ALA A 334 1.22 -0.98 10.59
C ALA A 334 1.69 -2.40 10.90
N GLU A 335 0.78 -3.37 10.93
CA GLU A 335 1.12 -4.78 11.14
C GLU A 335 2.10 -5.28 10.06
N GLY A 336 3.09 -6.08 10.48
CA GLY A 336 4.12 -6.64 9.60
C GLY A 336 5.06 -5.59 8.99
N ARG A 337 5.19 -4.42 9.64
CA ARG A 337 6.13 -3.35 9.27
C ARG A 337 7.03 -3.06 10.46
N PHE A 338 8.28 -3.56 10.41
CA PHE A 338 9.23 -3.50 11.52
C PHE A 338 8.62 -3.92 12.87
N GLN A 339 7.82 -4.98 12.83
CA GLN A 339 7.04 -5.44 13.98
C GLN A 339 7.90 -6.36 14.87
N THR A 340 8.04 -6.01 16.12
CA THR A 340 8.75 -6.86 17.08
C THR A 340 7.89 -8.02 17.55
N VAL A 341 8.51 -9.22 17.68
CA VAL A 341 7.91 -10.42 18.27
C VAL A 341 8.65 -10.74 19.57
N SER A 342 7.92 -10.77 20.67
CA SER A 342 8.50 -11.03 22.01
C SER A 342 7.72 -12.11 22.74
N ALA A 343 8.47 -13.10 23.27
CA ALA A 343 7.96 -14.15 24.13
C ALA A 343 8.91 -14.42 25.33
N GLY A 344 9.66 -13.37 25.76
CA GLY A 344 10.55 -13.40 26.91
C GLY A 344 12.03 -13.70 26.59
N GLN A 345 12.39 -13.76 25.30
CA GLN A 345 13.78 -13.99 24.87
C GLN A 345 14.68 -12.75 25.09
N PRO A 346 16.02 -12.96 25.28
CA PRO A 346 16.98 -11.88 25.48
C PRO A 346 17.60 -11.34 24.17
N PHE A 347 16.99 -11.62 23.01
CA PHE A 347 17.36 -11.12 21.69
C PHE A 347 16.14 -10.54 20.97
N LEU A 348 16.36 -9.71 19.98
CA LEU A 348 15.29 -9.05 19.25
C LEU A 348 14.86 -9.89 18.04
N VAL A 349 13.55 -10.05 17.84
CA VAL A 349 12.97 -10.63 16.62
C VAL A 349 12.07 -9.61 15.96
N ILE A 350 12.32 -9.33 14.66
CA ILE A 350 11.61 -8.34 13.87
C ILE A 350 10.99 -9.04 12.66
N VAL A 351 9.71 -8.81 12.42
CA VAL A 351 9.01 -9.25 11.21
C VAL A 351 8.70 -8.03 10.35
N ASP A 352 9.09 -8.07 9.06
CA ASP A 352 8.89 -6.97 8.11
C ASP A 352 8.46 -7.45 6.72
N TYR A 353 7.72 -6.60 6.03
CA TYR A 353 7.28 -6.83 4.65
C TYR A 353 8.35 -6.47 3.60
N ALA A 354 9.59 -6.26 3.98
CA ALA A 354 10.69 -5.91 3.08
C ALA A 354 10.90 -7.00 2.01
N HIS A 355 10.43 -6.76 0.79
CA HIS A 355 10.44 -7.68 -0.34
C HIS A 355 11.05 -7.06 -1.61
N THR A 356 11.60 -5.85 -1.50
CA THR A 356 12.36 -5.15 -2.54
C THR A 356 13.80 -4.90 -2.06
N PRO A 357 14.77 -4.71 -2.97
CA PRO A 357 16.15 -4.37 -2.60
C PRO A 357 16.22 -3.18 -1.63
N ASP A 358 15.61 -2.06 -1.99
CA ASP A 358 15.59 -0.84 -1.18
C ASP A 358 14.96 -1.07 0.21
N SER A 359 13.82 -1.78 0.29
CA SER A 359 13.19 -2.04 1.58
C SER A 359 14.02 -2.94 2.48
N LEU A 360 14.68 -3.97 1.91
CA LEU A 360 15.56 -4.86 2.66
C LEU A 360 16.80 -4.13 3.17
N GLU A 361 17.42 -3.30 2.33
CA GLU A 361 18.56 -2.48 2.70
C GLU A 361 18.20 -1.47 3.80
N ASN A 362 17.08 -0.78 3.68
CA ASN A 362 16.60 0.17 4.68
C ASN A 362 16.35 -0.49 6.04
N VAL A 363 15.75 -1.68 6.07
CA VAL A 363 15.50 -2.41 7.33
C VAL A 363 16.81 -2.90 7.94
N LEU A 364 17.69 -3.53 7.16
CA LEU A 364 18.95 -4.07 7.65
C LEU A 364 19.93 -2.97 8.08
N SER A 365 20.07 -1.88 7.29
CA SER A 365 20.90 -0.74 7.69
C SER A 365 20.40 -0.10 9.00
N THR A 366 19.08 0.01 9.15
CA THR A 366 18.50 0.48 10.41
C THR A 366 18.84 -0.44 11.58
N ILE A 367 18.75 -1.76 11.40
CA ILE A 367 19.11 -2.73 12.45
C ILE A 367 20.59 -2.59 12.82
N SER A 368 21.48 -2.38 11.83
CA SER A 368 22.91 -2.23 12.07
C SER A 368 23.28 -0.97 12.89
N GLU A 369 22.41 0.05 12.93
CA GLU A 369 22.63 1.26 13.73
C GLU A 369 22.46 1.05 15.25
N PHE A 370 21.74 -0.01 15.66
CA PHE A 370 21.45 -0.26 17.07
C PHE A 370 21.71 -1.70 17.55
N ALA A 371 22.01 -2.63 16.64
CA ALA A 371 22.33 -4.01 17.01
C ALA A 371 23.65 -4.06 17.81
N GLU A 372 23.61 -4.66 19.00
CA GLU A 372 24.77 -4.86 19.86
C GLU A 372 25.46 -6.22 19.58
N GLY A 373 24.70 -7.18 19.08
CA GLY A 373 25.13 -8.52 18.70
C GLY A 373 25.05 -8.79 17.20
N ARG A 374 24.96 -10.06 16.83
CA ARG A 374 24.88 -10.51 15.43
C ARG A 374 23.52 -10.25 14.83
N ILE A 375 23.50 -9.99 13.52
CA ILE A 375 22.29 -9.82 12.71
C ILE A 375 22.06 -11.08 11.89
N TYR A 376 20.90 -11.73 12.10
CA TYR A 376 20.41 -12.86 11.32
C TYR A 376 19.30 -12.39 10.40
N CYS A 377 19.43 -12.65 9.09
CA CYS A 377 18.42 -12.28 8.10
C CYS A 377 17.76 -13.52 7.51
N VAL A 378 16.48 -13.74 7.83
CA VAL A 378 15.64 -14.79 7.23
C VAL A 378 14.80 -14.15 6.13
N PHE A 379 15.02 -14.54 4.87
CA PHE A 379 14.23 -13.99 3.78
C PHE A 379 14.17 -14.93 2.56
N GLY A 380 13.25 -14.61 1.64
CA GLY A 380 13.12 -15.23 0.33
C GLY A 380 12.55 -14.25 -0.68
N CYS A 381 12.43 -14.69 -1.93
CA CYS A 381 11.83 -13.93 -3.01
C CYS A 381 10.58 -14.62 -3.54
N GLY A 382 9.59 -13.82 -3.96
CA GLY A 382 8.38 -14.35 -4.60
C GLY A 382 8.62 -14.82 -6.04
N GLY A 383 7.93 -15.89 -6.42
CA GLY A 383 7.81 -16.34 -7.81
C GLY A 383 6.83 -15.47 -8.61
N ASP A 384 6.86 -15.58 -9.94
CA ASP A 384 6.03 -14.81 -10.89
C ASP A 384 6.13 -13.29 -10.65
N ARG A 385 7.34 -12.82 -10.32
CA ARG A 385 7.70 -11.42 -10.06
C ARG A 385 9.03 -11.07 -10.72
N ASP A 386 9.45 -9.82 -10.59
CA ASP A 386 10.74 -9.34 -11.10
C ASP A 386 11.89 -10.20 -10.56
N ARG A 387 12.52 -10.97 -11.45
CA ARG A 387 13.64 -11.87 -11.13
C ARG A 387 14.94 -11.12 -10.95
N THR A 388 15.06 -9.92 -11.54
CA THR A 388 16.31 -9.14 -11.51
C THR A 388 16.69 -8.67 -10.12
N LYS A 389 15.70 -8.52 -9.24
CA LYS A 389 15.92 -8.15 -7.84
C LYS A 389 16.50 -9.28 -6.97
N ARG A 390 16.35 -10.55 -7.36
CA ARG A 390 16.73 -11.72 -6.54
C ARG A 390 18.22 -11.70 -6.14
N PRO A 391 19.19 -11.63 -7.07
CA PRO A 391 20.60 -11.56 -6.68
C PRO A 391 20.96 -10.23 -5.98
N VAL A 392 20.26 -9.14 -6.27
CA VAL A 392 20.47 -7.86 -5.57
C VAL A 392 20.10 -7.97 -4.10
N MET A 393 18.96 -8.58 -3.80
CA MET A 393 18.53 -8.83 -2.41
C MET A 393 19.49 -9.78 -1.68
N GLY A 394 20.03 -10.80 -2.38
CA GLY A 394 21.05 -11.68 -1.85
C GLY A 394 22.32 -10.92 -1.42
N ARG A 395 22.84 -10.02 -2.26
CA ARG A 395 23.98 -9.16 -1.93
C ARG A 395 23.71 -8.26 -0.74
N ILE A 396 22.52 -7.63 -0.69
CA ILE A 396 22.15 -6.74 0.42
C ILE A 396 22.09 -7.52 1.72
N ALA A 397 21.44 -8.68 1.75
CA ALA A 397 21.37 -9.52 2.94
C ALA A 397 22.77 -9.91 3.42
N ALA A 398 23.66 -10.33 2.51
CA ALA A 398 25.04 -10.71 2.85
C ALA A 398 25.87 -9.53 3.36
N ARG A 399 25.66 -8.32 2.85
CA ARG A 399 26.39 -7.10 3.24
C ARG A 399 26.06 -6.63 4.64
N TYR A 400 24.81 -6.74 5.05
CA TYR A 400 24.31 -6.15 6.30
C TYR A 400 24.02 -7.16 7.40
N SER A 401 24.23 -8.47 7.15
CA SER A 401 23.95 -9.51 8.14
C SER A 401 25.18 -10.37 8.40
N ASP A 402 25.32 -10.83 9.63
CA ASP A 402 26.37 -11.80 10.02
C ASP A 402 25.99 -13.24 9.65
N CYS A 403 24.69 -13.49 9.44
CA CYS A 403 24.20 -14.79 9.01
C CYS A 403 22.92 -14.62 8.18
N VAL A 404 22.88 -15.26 7.01
CA VAL A 404 21.70 -15.28 6.14
C VAL A 404 21.05 -16.66 6.15
N ILE A 405 19.75 -16.72 6.41
CA ILE A 405 18.94 -17.93 6.23
C ILE A 405 18.00 -17.70 5.06
N LEU A 406 18.41 -18.21 3.89
CA LEU A 406 17.65 -18.11 2.67
C LEU A 406 16.55 -19.16 2.62
N THR A 407 15.31 -18.73 2.38
CA THR A 407 14.13 -19.60 2.43
C THR A 407 13.09 -19.26 1.36
N SER A 408 12.04 -20.07 1.25
CA SER A 408 10.92 -19.82 0.37
C SER A 408 10.01 -18.71 0.91
N ASP A 409 9.59 -17.81 0.02
CA ASP A 409 8.52 -16.83 0.28
C ASP A 409 7.18 -17.39 -0.27
N ASN A 410 6.62 -16.79 -1.32
CA ASN A 410 5.51 -17.28 -2.11
C ASN A 410 6.04 -17.74 -3.49
N PRO A 411 6.44 -19.00 -3.69
CA PRO A 411 7.01 -19.45 -4.96
C PRO A 411 5.99 -19.42 -6.12
N ARG A 412 4.70 -19.40 -5.83
CA ARG A 412 3.60 -19.41 -6.79
C ARG A 412 3.73 -20.55 -7.77
N THR A 413 3.95 -20.28 -9.07
CA THR A 413 4.09 -21.32 -10.10
C THR A 413 5.55 -21.68 -10.40
N GLU A 414 6.54 -20.94 -9.84
CA GLU A 414 7.96 -21.24 -10.03
C GLU A 414 8.47 -22.30 -9.05
N ASP A 415 9.51 -23.01 -9.46
CA ASP A 415 10.24 -23.94 -8.58
C ASP A 415 10.94 -23.14 -7.45
N PRO A 416 10.64 -23.42 -6.17
CA PRO A 416 11.25 -22.74 -5.05
C PRO A 416 12.78 -22.79 -5.08
N ARG A 417 13.37 -23.94 -5.47
CA ARG A 417 14.83 -24.12 -5.52
C ARG A 417 15.50 -23.22 -6.56
N ALA A 418 14.87 -23.06 -7.73
CA ALA A 418 15.37 -22.16 -8.76
C ALA A 418 15.39 -20.69 -8.28
N ILE A 419 14.38 -20.30 -7.50
CA ILE A 419 14.34 -18.96 -6.88
C ILE A 419 15.49 -18.80 -5.87
N LEU A 420 15.71 -19.80 -5.00
CA LEU A 420 16.77 -19.80 -3.99
C LEU A 420 18.15 -19.70 -4.65
N GLU A 421 18.42 -20.46 -5.72
CA GLU A 421 19.68 -20.42 -6.47
C GLU A 421 19.97 -19.04 -7.08
N GLU A 422 18.95 -18.33 -7.57
CA GLU A 422 19.12 -16.97 -8.10
C GLU A 422 19.47 -15.97 -6.99
N VAL A 423 18.91 -16.11 -5.80
CA VAL A 423 19.23 -15.25 -4.65
C VAL A 423 20.60 -15.60 -4.09
N GLU A 424 20.94 -16.90 -3.96
CA GLU A 424 22.23 -17.39 -3.46
C GLU A 424 23.40 -16.86 -4.29
N ARG A 425 23.22 -16.73 -5.60
CA ARG A 425 24.23 -16.13 -6.48
C ARG A 425 24.68 -14.76 -5.94
N GLY A 426 23.74 -13.91 -5.52
CA GLY A 426 24.06 -12.60 -4.95
C GLY A 426 24.81 -12.69 -3.62
N ILE A 427 24.47 -13.65 -2.76
CA ILE A 427 25.17 -13.90 -1.48
C ILE A 427 26.64 -14.28 -1.76
N ARG A 428 26.87 -15.17 -2.72
CA ARG A 428 28.23 -15.61 -3.11
C ARG A 428 29.02 -14.48 -3.77
N GLU A 429 28.40 -13.67 -4.62
CA GLU A 429 29.02 -12.52 -5.27
C GLU A 429 29.48 -11.45 -4.27
N GLU A 430 28.80 -11.28 -3.13
CA GLU A 430 29.21 -10.39 -2.06
C GLU A 430 30.35 -10.99 -1.19
N GLY A 431 30.65 -12.28 -1.36
CA GLY A 431 31.76 -12.96 -0.70
C GLY A 431 31.45 -13.50 0.69
N MET A 432 30.18 -13.67 1.06
CA MET A 432 29.82 -14.28 2.34
C MET A 432 30.30 -15.74 2.38
N PRO A 433 31.02 -16.15 3.45
CA PRO A 433 31.47 -17.54 3.60
C PRO A 433 30.30 -18.52 3.68
N SER A 434 30.46 -19.72 3.14
CA SER A 434 29.43 -20.76 3.18
C SER A 434 29.06 -21.25 4.57
N SER A 435 29.89 -20.94 5.59
CA SER A 435 29.59 -21.16 6.99
C SER A 435 28.56 -20.18 7.57
N ASP A 436 28.40 -19.02 6.91
CA ASP A 436 27.65 -17.90 7.46
C ASP A 436 26.29 -17.72 6.75
N TYR A 437 25.90 -18.66 5.87
CA TYR A 437 24.53 -18.71 5.36
C TYR A 437 24.00 -20.14 5.27
N TYR A 438 22.67 -20.24 5.35
CA TYR A 438 21.91 -21.50 5.22
C TYR A 438 20.88 -21.37 4.14
N ILE A 439 20.61 -22.47 3.42
CA ILE A 439 19.50 -22.58 2.47
C ILE A 439 18.53 -23.61 3.03
N ILE A 440 17.39 -23.14 3.49
CA ILE A 440 16.34 -23.97 4.09
C ILE A 440 15.02 -23.64 3.41
N GLU A 441 14.57 -24.49 2.49
CA GLU A 441 13.37 -24.25 1.67
C GLU A 441 12.13 -24.04 2.55
N ASP A 442 11.95 -24.86 3.60
CA ASP A 442 10.85 -24.69 4.55
C ASP A 442 11.06 -23.45 5.40
N ARG A 443 10.13 -22.47 5.25
CA ARG A 443 10.22 -21.19 5.93
C ARG A 443 10.07 -21.31 7.46
N GLY A 444 9.27 -22.26 7.94
CA GLY A 444 9.12 -22.51 9.36
C GLY A 444 10.42 -22.97 9.98
N LEU A 445 11.06 -23.96 9.38
CA LEU A 445 12.37 -24.48 9.80
C LEU A 445 13.47 -23.40 9.67
N ALA A 446 13.40 -22.52 8.68
CA ALA A 446 14.33 -21.40 8.53
C ALA A 446 14.22 -20.40 9.69
N ILE A 447 13.00 -20.05 10.09
CA ILE A 447 12.72 -19.17 11.24
C ILE A 447 13.21 -19.84 12.54
N GLU A 448 12.90 -21.11 12.75
CA GLU A 448 13.36 -21.88 13.90
C GLU A 448 14.89 -21.87 14.00
N LYS A 449 15.57 -22.14 12.87
CA LYS A 449 17.02 -22.13 12.79
C LYS A 449 17.62 -20.77 13.20
N ALA A 450 17.04 -19.67 12.74
CA ALA A 450 17.51 -18.33 13.12
C ALA A 450 17.32 -18.07 14.62
N VAL A 451 16.14 -18.42 15.14
CA VAL A 451 15.85 -18.30 16.58
C VAL A 451 16.80 -19.15 17.42
N ASP A 452 17.13 -20.37 16.99
CA ASP A 452 18.03 -21.27 17.70
C ASP A 452 19.47 -20.77 17.72
N LEU A 453 19.92 -20.09 16.68
CA LEU A 453 21.28 -19.54 16.59
C LEU A 453 21.46 -18.25 17.40
N ALA A 454 20.41 -17.46 17.58
CA ALA A 454 20.50 -16.14 18.19
C ALA A 454 20.92 -16.19 19.67
N SER A 455 21.78 -15.31 20.09
CA SER A 455 22.27 -15.14 21.48
C SER A 455 21.74 -13.83 22.08
N PRO A 456 21.88 -13.62 23.40
CA PRO A 456 21.50 -12.34 24.01
C PRO A 456 22.13 -11.14 23.31
N GLY A 457 21.33 -10.13 22.97
CA GLY A 457 21.79 -8.94 22.24
C GLY A 457 21.74 -9.04 20.72
N ASP A 458 21.50 -10.25 20.17
CA ASP A 458 21.38 -10.45 18.73
C ASP A 458 20.04 -9.96 18.18
N VAL A 459 19.97 -9.78 16.85
CA VAL A 459 18.77 -9.39 16.13
C VAL A 459 18.47 -10.42 15.04
N VAL A 460 17.23 -10.93 15.02
CA VAL A 460 16.70 -11.79 13.96
C VAL A 460 15.69 -10.97 13.16
N LEU A 461 15.99 -10.70 11.88
CA LEU A 461 15.06 -10.14 10.93
C LEU A 461 14.40 -11.26 10.13
N ILE A 462 13.06 -11.29 10.08
CA ILE A 462 12.25 -12.15 9.22
C ILE A 462 11.58 -11.24 8.19
N ALA A 463 12.08 -11.26 6.95
CA ALA A 463 11.67 -10.34 5.90
C ALA A 463 10.90 -11.02 4.76
N GLY A 464 10.06 -10.24 4.08
CA GLY A 464 9.32 -10.62 2.86
C GLY A 464 7.81 -10.63 3.06
N LYS A 465 7.29 -11.37 4.02
CA LYS A 465 5.86 -11.62 4.20
C LYS A 465 5.15 -10.60 5.11
N GLY A 466 5.83 -10.13 6.15
CA GLY A 466 5.28 -9.15 7.09
C GLY A 466 3.92 -9.57 7.67
N HIS A 467 2.84 -8.95 7.21
CA HIS A 467 1.47 -9.20 7.65
C HIS A 467 0.78 -10.38 6.95
N GLU A 468 1.38 -10.95 5.91
CA GLU A 468 0.76 -12.06 5.17
C GLU A 468 0.59 -13.29 6.07
N THR A 469 -0.61 -13.86 6.06
CA THR A 469 -0.98 -15.04 6.88
C THR A 469 -1.08 -16.31 6.06
N TYR A 470 -0.45 -16.35 4.88
CA TYR A 470 -0.43 -17.51 4.00
C TYR A 470 0.88 -17.62 3.23
N GLN A 471 1.17 -18.80 2.72
CA GLN A 471 2.17 -19.07 1.69
C GLN A 471 1.47 -19.61 0.44
N GLU A 472 1.80 -19.07 -0.74
CA GLU A 472 1.18 -19.46 -2.02
C GLU A 472 2.12 -20.36 -2.83
N ILE A 473 1.71 -21.62 -3.01
CA ILE A 473 2.46 -22.67 -3.74
C ILE A 473 1.54 -23.27 -4.78
N ASN A 474 1.90 -23.21 -6.06
CA ASN A 474 1.10 -23.75 -7.19
C ASN A 474 -0.36 -23.30 -7.18
N GLY A 475 -0.60 -22.01 -6.85
CA GLY A 475 -1.95 -21.43 -6.79
C GLY A 475 -2.76 -21.82 -5.55
N VAL A 476 -2.21 -22.61 -4.63
CA VAL A 476 -2.82 -22.96 -3.36
C VAL A 476 -2.27 -22.09 -2.24
N ARG A 477 -3.14 -21.48 -1.46
CA ARG A 477 -2.75 -20.71 -0.26
C ARG A 477 -2.83 -21.60 0.97
N ILE A 478 -1.67 -21.78 1.60
CA ILE A 478 -1.50 -22.55 2.83
C ILE A 478 -1.38 -21.56 3.98
N PRO A 479 -2.10 -21.69 5.10
CA PRO A 479 -1.95 -20.81 6.27
C PRO A 479 -0.50 -20.78 6.78
N PHE A 480 0.08 -19.60 6.86
CA PHE A 480 1.43 -19.38 7.36
C PHE A 480 1.60 -17.91 7.79
N ASP A 481 2.01 -17.69 9.03
CA ASP A 481 2.23 -16.35 9.60
C ASP A 481 3.59 -16.31 10.29
N ASP A 482 4.51 -15.51 9.77
CA ASP A 482 5.87 -15.35 10.30
C ASP A 482 5.88 -15.02 11.80
N ARG A 483 4.95 -14.20 12.26
CA ARG A 483 4.85 -13.77 13.67
C ARG A 483 4.50 -14.90 14.58
N VAL A 484 3.55 -15.74 14.18
CA VAL A 484 3.09 -16.90 14.94
C VAL A 484 4.19 -17.96 15.00
N VAL A 485 4.83 -18.22 13.86
CA VAL A 485 5.94 -19.20 13.79
C VAL A 485 7.13 -18.73 14.63
N ALA A 486 7.50 -17.45 14.54
CA ALA A 486 8.56 -16.87 15.35
C ALA A 486 8.27 -16.95 16.86
N GLU A 487 7.04 -16.59 17.27
CA GLU A 487 6.64 -16.68 18.68
C GLU A 487 6.70 -18.13 19.20
N GLN A 488 6.23 -19.10 18.39
CA GLN A 488 6.29 -20.51 18.75
C GLN A 488 7.73 -21.02 18.85
N ALA A 489 8.62 -20.63 17.92
CA ALA A 489 10.04 -20.98 17.96
C ALA A 489 10.72 -20.41 19.23
N ILE A 490 10.45 -19.15 19.55
CA ILE A 490 10.99 -18.51 20.77
C ILE A 490 10.50 -19.26 22.01
N ARG A 491 9.19 -19.54 22.13
CA ARG A 491 8.63 -20.27 23.29
C ARG A 491 9.26 -21.66 23.47
N ARG A 492 9.47 -22.40 22.37
CA ARG A 492 10.12 -23.72 22.43
C ARG A 492 11.57 -23.64 22.93
N ARG A 493 12.31 -22.63 22.47
CA ARG A 493 13.69 -22.44 22.89
C ARG A 493 13.82 -22.01 24.34
N MET A 494 12.84 -21.28 24.88
CA MET A 494 12.84 -20.78 26.27
C MET A 494 12.35 -21.80 27.30
N GLN A 495 11.81 -22.95 26.86
CA GLN A 495 11.46 -24.10 27.70
C GLN A 495 12.68 -25.00 27.94
#